data_790acb491b09b22c5e1b1514a4dc5afb
#
_entry.id   790acb491b09b22c5e1b1514a4dc5afb
#
_cell.length_a   1.000
_cell.length_b   1.000
_cell.length_c   1.000
_cell.angle_alpha   90.00
_cell.angle_beta   90.00
_cell.angle_gamma   90.00
#
_symmetry.space_group_name_H-M   'P 1'
#
loop_
_entity.id
_entity.type
_entity.pdbx_description
1 polymer ?
#
loop_
_entity_poly.entity_id
_entity_poly.type
_entity_poly.pdbx_seq_one_letter_code
_entity_poly.pdbx_strand_id
1 'polypeptide(L)'
;MATKTVDNQLSTEELYKAFQMDEQAANSTYLGKIIAVQGVVQSSRTVDGTTKLELQAGEEGVIFCELDNNTQHKRTTFDPGSSISIKGECAGMDIDGSVMLSHCAEL
;
A
#
# COMPACT_ATOMS: atom_id res chain seq x y z
N MET A 1 -14.43 -1.02 -1.63
CA MET A 1 -13.24 -0.24 -2.02
C MET A 1 -13.12 -0.06 -3.53
N ALA A 2 -13.45 -1.06 -4.32
CA ALA A 2 -13.33 -0.98 -5.78
C ALA A 2 -14.14 0.17 -6.40
N THR A 3 -15.18 0.63 -5.74
CA THR A 3 -16.03 1.70 -6.24
C THR A 3 -15.56 3.11 -5.85
N LYS A 4 -14.58 3.21 -4.97
CA LYS A 4 -14.09 4.51 -4.52
C LYS A 4 -13.11 5.11 -5.52
N THR A 5 -13.18 6.42 -5.67
CA THR A 5 -12.27 7.16 -6.54
C THR A 5 -10.91 7.33 -5.85
N VAL A 6 -9.85 7.20 -6.64
CA VAL A 6 -8.49 7.42 -6.15
C VAL A 6 -8.25 8.91 -5.97
N ASP A 7 -7.85 9.32 -4.78
CA ASP A 7 -7.56 10.72 -4.46
C ASP A 7 -6.17 11.15 -4.90
N ASN A 8 -5.20 10.24 -4.78
CA ASN A 8 -3.79 10.52 -5.10
C ASN A 8 -3.16 9.33 -5.77
N GLN A 9 -2.17 9.58 -6.62
CA GLN A 9 -1.45 8.54 -7.34
C GLN A 9 0.05 8.83 -7.24
N LEU A 10 0.82 7.88 -6.69
CA LEU A 10 2.25 8.09 -6.49
C LEU A 10 2.98 6.73 -6.40
N SER A 11 4.30 6.75 -6.41
CA SER A 11 5.08 5.54 -6.22
C SER A 11 5.16 5.20 -4.73
N THR A 12 5.47 3.95 -4.42
CA THR A 12 5.69 3.53 -3.02
C THR A 12 6.81 4.34 -2.39
N GLU A 13 7.86 4.63 -3.15
CA GLU A 13 8.98 5.43 -2.66
C GLU A 13 8.56 6.84 -2.29
N GLU A 14 7.73 7.47 -3.12
CA GLU A 14 7.23 8.82 -2.84
C GLU A 14 6.38 8.86 -1.57
N LEU A 15 5.52 7.86 -1.41
CA LEU A 15 4.67 7.78 -0.23
C LEU A 15 5.52 7.57 1.03
N TYR A 16 6.48 6.66 0.98
CA TYR A 16 7.35 6.39 2.10
C TYR A 16 8.15 7.63 2.49
N LYS A 17 8.73 8.32 1.50
CA LYS A 17 9.52 9.53 1.76
C LYS A 17 8.69 10.63 2.38
N ALA A 18 7.44 10.80 1.96
CA ALA A 18 6.56 11.81 2.52
C ALA A 18 6.38 11.61 4.02
N PHE A 19 6.18 10.37 4.46
CA PHE A 19 6.03 10.06 5.87
C PHE A 19 7.34 10.18 6.64
N GLN A 20 8.46 9.85 6.00
CA GLN A 20 9.77 9.96 6.65
C GLN A 20 10.19 11.42 6.86
N MET A 21 9.84 12.29 5.94
CA MET A 21 10.19 13.70 6.01
C MET A 21 9.36 14.44 7.05
N ASP A 22 8.06 14.19 7.08
CA ASP A 22 7.15 14.85 8.03
C ASP A 22 5.88 14.02 8.15
N GLU A 23 5.84 13.17 9.15
CA GLU A 23 4.71 12.27 9.37
C GLU A 23 3.41 13.05 9.56
N GLN A 24 3.45 14.17 10.26
CA GLN A 24 2.28 14.98 10.55
C GLN A 24 1.69 15.59 9.27
N ALA A 25 2.55 16.13 8.42
CA ALA A 25 2.12 16.67 7.13
C ALA A 25 1.61 15.58 6.21
N ALA A 26 2.26 14.43 6.19
CA ALA A 26 1.83 13.30 5.37
C ALA A 26 0.47 12.77 5.83
N ASN A 27 0.24 12.68 7.15
CA ASN A 27 -1.06 12.31 7.68
C ASN A 27 -2.14 13.28 7.25
N SER A 28 -1.86 14.57 7.28
CA SER A 28 -2.82 15.59 6.85
C SER A 28 -3.17 15.47 5.38
N THR A 29 -2.22 15.01 4.57
CA THR A 29 -2.40 14.88 3.12
C THR A 29 -3.06 13.56 2.73
N TYR A 30 -2.67 12.46 3.35
CA TYR A 30 -3.02 11.12 2.88
C TYR A 30 -3.90 10.29 3.80
N LEU A 31 -3.86 10.52 5.12
CA LEU A 31 -4.56 9.65 6.06
C LEU A 31 -6.06 9.60 5.77
N GLY A 32 -6.59 8.38 5.65
CA GLY A 32 -8.01 8.17 5.37
C GLY A 32 -8.39 8.33 3.90
N LYS A 33 -7.45 8.69 3.04
CA LYS A 33 -7.73 8.87 1.61
C LYS A 33 -7.40 7.60 0.84
N ILE A 34 -8.03 7.47 -0.32
CA ILE A 34 -7.77 6.36 -1.22
C ILE A 34 -6.61 6.76 -2.12
N ILE A 35 -5.51 6.05 -2.00
CA ILE A 35 -4.33 6.33 -2.82
C ILE A 35 -3.95 5.12 -3.65
N ALA A 36 -3.46 5.39 -4.85
CA ALA A 36 -2.94 4.36 -5.73
C ALA A 36 -1.42 4.46 -5.71
N VAL A 37 -0.76 3.34 -5.47
CA VAL A 37 0.70 3.30 -5.45
C VAL A 37 1.20 2.29 -6.46
N GLN A 38 2.37 2.57 -7.02
CA GLN A 38 3.05 1.67 -7.94
C GLN A 38 4.40 1.30 -7.33
N GLY A 39 4.70 0.03 -7.27
CA GLY A 39 5.95 -0.42 -6.69
C GLY A 39 6.23 -1.87 -7.04
N VAL A 40 7.19 -2.45 -6.33
CA VAL A 40 7.65 -3.82 -6.55
C VAL A 40 7.32 -4.64 -5.31
N VAL A 41 6.76 -5.82 -5.52
CA VAL A 41 6.44 -6.74 -4.43
C VAL A 41 7.75 -7.25 -3.83
N GLN A 42 7.90 -7.10 -2.53
CA GLN A 42 9.02 -7.66 -1.79
C GLN A 42 8.65 -9.04 -1.24
N SER A 43 7.46 -9.17 -0.69
CA SER A 43 6.95 -10.44 -0.20
C SER A 43 5.42 -10.37 -0.10
N SER A 44 4.80 -11.54 0.05
CA SER A 44 3.36 -11.62 0.29
C SER A 44 3.10 -12.72 1.31
N ARG A 45 2.04 -12.55 2.08
CA ARG A 45 1.64 -13.51 3.10
C ARG A 45 0.12 -13.56 3.18
N THR A 46 -0.42 -14.77 3.28
CA THR A 46 -1.85 -14.96 3.50
C THR A 46 -2.06 -15.59 4.87
N VAL A 47 -2.82 -14.90 5.73
CA VAL A 47 -3.14 -15.36 7.08
C VAL A 47 -4.65 -15.23 7.26
N ASP A 48 -5.31 -16.33 7.62
CA ASP A 48 -6.77 -16.35 7.85
C ASP A 48 -7.56 -15.79 6.66
N GLY A 49 -7.10 -16.10 5.43
CA GLY A 49 -7.78 -15.66 4.22
C GLY A 49 -7.48 -14.24 3.80
N THR A 50 -6.69 -13.50 4.57
CA THR A 50 -6.30 -12.13 4.23
C THR A 50 -4.87 -12.11 3.71
N THR A 51 -4.68 -11.54 2.52
CA THR A 51 -3.36 -11.41 1.93
C THR A 51 -2.78 -10.04 2.24
N LYS A 52 -1.56 -10.04 2.77
CA LYS A 52 -0.81 -8.82 3.05
C LYS A 52 0.40 -8.79 2.13
N LEU A 53 0.58 -7.67 1.46
CA LEU A 53 1.72 -7.46 0.58
C LEU A 53 2.70 -6.52 1.23
N GLU A 54 3.99 -6.80 1.04
CA GLU A 54 5.06 -5.88 1.39
C GLU A 54 5.64 -5.36 0.09
N LEU A 55 5.51 -4.06 -0.14
CA LEU A 55 6.03 -3.43 -1.35
C LEU A 55 7.29 -2.65 -1.00
N GLN A 56 8.31 -2.76 -1.86
CA GLN A 56 9.55 -2.00 -1.66
C GLN A 56 9.28 -0.52 -1.82
N ALA A 57 9.85 0.28 -0.93
CA ALA A 57 9.73 1.73 -0.96
C ALA A 57 11.12 2.34 -0.82
N GLY A 58 11.86 2.34 -1.93
CA GLY A 58 13.25 2.74 -1.93
C GLY A 58 14.13 1.61 -1.40
N GLU A 59 15.29 1.95 -0.87
CA GLU A 59 16.27 0.94 -0.43
C GLU A 59 15.98 0.40 0.97
N GLU A 60 15.31 1.17 1.81
CA GLU A 60 15.13 0.82 3.23
C GLU A 60 13.67 0.77 3.67
N GLY A 61 12.75 1.25 2.84
CA GLY A 61 11.36 1.36 3.23
C GLY A 61 10.48 0.26 2.72
N VAL A 62 9.34 0.08 3.37
CA VAL A 62 8.33 -0.90 2.99
C VAL A 62 6.96 -0.28 3.15
N ILE A 63 6.08 -0.55 2.19
CA ILE A 63 4.66 -0.21 2.29
C ILE A 63 3.91 -1.52 2.49
N PHE A 64 3.14 -1.61 3.56
CA PHE A 64 2.28 -2.77 3.79
C PHE A 64 0.91 -2.53 3.19
N CYS A 65 0.45 -3.48 2.39
CA CYS A 65 -0.87 -3.41 1.76
C CYS A 65 -1.68 -4.63 2.18
N GLU A 66 -2.81 -4.40 2.84
CA GLU A 66 -3.73 -5.45 3.22
C GLU A 66 -4.84 -5.51 2.17
N LEU A 67 -4.93 -6.63 1.46
CA LEU A 67 -5.92 -6.81 0.41
C LEU A 67 -7.31 -6.98 0.98
N ASP A 68 -8.29 -6.37 0.31
CA ASP A 68 -9.68 -6.45 0.70
C ASP A 68 -10.23 -7.84 0.34
N ASN A 69 -10.70 -8.58 1.33
CA ASN A 69 -11.24 -9.93 1.12
C ASN A 69 -12.53 -9.94 0.30
N ASN A 70 -13.23 -8.82 0.26
CA ASN A 70 -14.48 -8.70 -0.48
C ASN A 70 -14.28 -8.30 -1.93
N THR A 71 -13.03 -8.05 -2.33
CA THR A 71 -12.70 -7.63 -3.69
C THR A 71 -12.09 -8.81 -4.45
N GLN A 72 -12.57 -9.03 -5.65
CA GLN A 72 -12.01 -10.06 -6.52
C GLN A 72 -10.73 -9.52 -7.16
N HIS A 73 -9.62 -10.21 -6.95
CA HIS A 73 -8.33 -9.77 -7.44
C HIS A 73 -7.97 -10.45 -8.76
N LYS A 74 -7.19 -9.74 -9.58
CA LYS A 74 -6.76 -10.23 -10.89
C LYS A 74 -5.85 -11.45 -10.79
N ARG A 75 -5.12 -11.57 -9.67
CA ARG A 75 -4.20 -12.70 -9.45
C ARG A 75 -4.28 -13.13 -8.00
N THR A 76 -3.95 -14.40 -7.78
CA THR A 76 -3.96 -14.99 -6.45
C THR A 76 -2.56 -15.11 -5.86
N THR A 77 -1.52 -14.93 -6.70
CA THR A 77 -0.13 -15.02 -6.29
C THR A 77 0.61 -13.73 -6.62
N PHE A 78 1.44 -13.28 -5.70
CA PHE A 78 2.23 -12.06 -5.87
C PHE A 78 3.69 -12.41 -5.67
N ASP A 79 4.41 -12.55 -6.77
CA ASP A 79 5.81 -13.00 -6.72
C ASP A 79 6.75 -11.86 -6.35
N PRO A 80 7.74 -12.12 -5.47
CA PRO A 80 8.75 -11.11 -5.18
C PRO A 80 9.45 -10.65 -6.45
N GLY A 81 9.65 -9.34 -6.57
CA GLY A 81 10.28 -8.74 -7.74
C GLY A 81 9.31 -8.31 -8.82
N SER A 82 8.03 -8.69 -8.72
CA SER A 82 7.05 -8.27 -9.72
C SER A 82 6.54 -6.86 -9.45
N SER A 83 6.25 -6.12 -10.51
CA SER A 83 5.67 -4.78 -10.40
C SER A 83 4.17 -4.87 -10.17
N ILE A 84 3.64 -3.94 -9.38
CA ILE A 84 2.22 -3.91 -9.08
C ILE A 84 1.74 -2.47 -8.95
N SER A 85 0.51 -2.23 -9.39
CA SER A 85 -0.21 -0.99 -9.11
C SER A 85 -1.41 -1.37 -8.25
N ILE A 86 -1.54 -0.73 -7.11
CA ILE A 86 -2.57 -1.10 -6.13
C ILE A 86 -3.15 0.16 -5.52
N LYS A 87 -4.43 0.12 -5.17
CA LYS A 87 -5.07 1.22 -4.46
C LYS A 87 -5.54 0.74 -3.10
N GLY A 88 -5.56 1.64 -2.14
CA GLY A 88 -6.04 1.35 -0.80
C GLY A 88 -6.21 2.61 0.02
N GLU A 89 -6.80 2.44 1.19
CA GLU A 89 -6.99 3.54 2.13
C GLU A 89 -5.74 3.69 2.98
N CYS A 90 -5.20 4.90 3.03
CA CYS A 90 -4.00 5.17 3.82
C CYS A 90 -4.33 5.10 5.30
N ALA A 91 -3.66 4.21 6.02
CA ALA A 91 -3.83 4.01 7.46
C ALA A 91 -2.71 4.67 8.27
N GLY A 92 -1.79 5.33 7.61
CA GLY A 92 -0.69 6.04 8.27
C GLY A 92 0.55 5.19 8.44
N MET A 93 1.48 5.70 9.23
CA MET A 93 2.75 5.04 9.48
C MET A 93 2.69 4.26 10.78
N ASP A 94 3.23 3.06 10.75
CA ASP A 94 3.29 2.16 11.87
C ASP A 94 4.49 2.53 12.77
N ILE A 95 4.55 1.96 13.94
CA ILE A 95 5.63 2.19 14.92
C ILE A 95 7.01 1.83 14.36
N ASP A 96 7.06 0.89 13.42
CA ASP A 96 8.30 0.48 12.76
C ASP A 96 8.73 1.41 11.64
N GLY A 97 7.95 2.43 11.35
CA GLY A 97 8.24 3.37 10.28
C GLY A 97 7.71 2.95 8.91
N SER A 98 6.95 1.87 8.85
CA SER A 98 6.35 1.40 7.59
C SER A 98 5.00 2.06 7.39
N VAL A 99 4.69 2.43 6.15
CA VAL A 99 3.38 3.01 5.81
C VAL A 99 2.41 1.88 5.51
N MET A 100 1.18 1.99 5.98
CA MET A 100 0.17 0.95 5.84
C MET A 100 -1.01 1.42 4.99
N LEU A 101 -1.44 0.57 4.08
CA LEU A 101 -2.65 0.75 3.29
C LEU A 101 -3.60 -0.40 3.61
N SER A 102 -4.87 -0.08 3.84
CA SER A 102 -5.88 -1.09 4.12
C SER A 102 -6.92 -1.13 3.01
N HIS A 103 -7.70 -2.20 2.98
CA HIS A 103 -8.76 -2.42 1.97
C HIS A 103 -8.23 -2.26 0.55
N CYS A 104 -7.06 -2.85 0.29
CA CYS A 104 -6.37 -2.68 -0.98
C CYS A 104 -6.94 -3.58 -2.07
N ALA A 105 -6.83 -3.09 -3.30
CA ALA A 105 -7.19 -3.86 -4.49
C ALA A 105 -6.20 -3.53 -5.59
N GLU A 106 -5.79 -4.54 -6.34
CA GLU A 106 -4.91 -4.33 -7.49
C GLU A 106 -5.67 -3.62 -8.60
N LEU A 107 -5.00 -2.66 -9.21
CA LEU A 107 -5.58 -1.90 -10.33
C LEU A 107 -5.51 -2.67 -11.64
#